data_2d220c46752538eecf5c404b1fc9e665
#
_entry.id   2d220c46752538eecf5c404b1fc9e665
#
_cell.length_a   1.000
_cell.length_b   1.000
_cell.length_c   1.000
_cell.angle_alpha   90.00
_cell.angle_beta   90.00
_cell.angle_gamma   90.00
#
_symmetry.space_group_name_H-M   'P 1'
#
loop_
_entity.id
_entity.type
_entity.pdbx_description
1 polymer ?
#
loop_
_entity_poly.entity_id
_entity_poly.type
_entity_poly.pdbx_seq_one_letter_code
_entity_poly.pdbx_strand_id
1 'polypeptide(L)'
;SAAISRSITQPIYALRERAQSIGRGDIAAREPVVAEDETLQALSSSLEHMAQHLQQQMELNRQEQDKLRAMELALLQSQINPHFLYNTLDTIIWLVETGKNEQAVEMVTSLSNFFRSSLSQGRDIITLGEEEIHVRSYLEIQQVRYRDILRYEIHVQPELRGCMLPKLTLQPLVENALYHGIKLRRGLGCILVDAAQEDDRVRITVRDDGAGM
;
A
#
# COMPACT_ATOMS: atom_id res chain seq x y z
N SER A 1 -19.87 -52.94 -39.43
CA SER A 1 -19.46 -52.74 -38.02
C SER A 1 -18.16 -51.97 -37.83
N ALA A 2 -17.09 -52.33 -38.53
CA ALA A 2 -15.77 -51.67 -38.35
C ALA A 2 -15.72 -50.25 -38.89
N ALA A 3 -16.47 -49.89 -39.95
CA ALA A 3 -16.54 -48.54 -40.49
C ALA A 3 -17.24 -47.55 -39.57
N ILE A 4 -18.38 -47.94 -38.96
CA ILE A 4 -19.10 -47.13 -37.99
C ILE A 4 -18.25 -46.89 -36.74
N SER A 5 -17.44 -47.84 -36.31
CA SER A 5 -16.53 -47.68 -35.17
C SER A 5 -15.42 -46.66 -35.45
N ARG A 6 -14.93 -46.52 -36.66
CA ARG A 6 -13.88 -45.56 -37.02
C ARG A 6 -14.45 -44.14 -37.26
N SER A 7 -15.62 -44.04 -37.89
CA SER A 7 -16.17 -42.72 -38.27
C SER A 7 -16.89 -42.01 -37.12
N ILE A 8 -17.41 -42.74 -36.14
CA ILE A 8 -18.24 -42.14 -35.07
C ILE A 8 -17.63 -42.42 -33.69
N THR A 9 -17.35 -43.69 -33.36
CA THR A 9 -17.02 -44.07 -31.98
C THR A 9 -15.63 -43.53 -31.55
N GLN A 10 -14.63 -43.63 -32.44
CA GLN A 10 -13.26 -43.13 -32.10
C GLN A 10 -13.23 -41.58 -31.89
N PRO A 11 -13.81 -40.74 -32.75
CA PRO A 11 -13.89 -39.30 -32.52
C PRO A 11 -14.60 -38.94 -31.23
N ILE A 12 -15.69 -39.62 -30.86
CA ILE A 12 -16.39 -39.40 -29.61
C ILE A 12 -15.49 -39.66 -28.38
N TYR A 13 -14.73 -40.75 -28.38
CA TYR A 13 -13.77 -41.03 -27.30
C TYR A 13 -12.68 -39.99 -27.21
N ALA A 14 -12.12 -39.53 -28.35
CA ALA A 14 -11.11 -38.48 -28.39
C ALA A 14 -11.66 -37.14 -27.86
N LEU A 15 -12.89 -36.75 -28.23
CA LEU A 15 -13.56 -35.55 -27.73
C LEU A 15 -13.83 -35.62 -26.23
N ARG A 16 -14.23 -36.82 -25.72
CA ARG A 16 -14.42 -37.03 -24.30
C ARG A 16 -13.11 -36.88 -23.52
N GLU A 17 -12.03 -37.49 -24.00
CA GLU A 17 -10.71 -37.36 -23.37
C GLU A 17 -10.24 -35.90 -23.39
N ARG A 18 -10.45 -35.19 -24.48
CA ARG A 18 -10.12 -33.77 -24.60
C ARG A 18 -10.89 -32.92 -23.61
N ALA A 19 -12.22 -33.12 -23.52
CA ALA A 19 -13.07 -32.42 -22.55
C ALA A 19 -12.61 -32.68 -21.11
N GLN A 20 -12.26 -33.93 -20.79
CA GLN A 20 -11.72 -34.28 -19.46
C GLN A 20 -10.35 -33.66 -19.20
N SER A 21 -9.50 -33.58 -20.22
CA SER A 21 -8.18 -32.92 -20.14
C SER A 21 -8.33 -31.43 -19.82
N ILE A 22 -9.22 -30.72 -20.53
CA ILE A 22 -9.58 -29.31 -20.28
C ILE A 22 -10.11 -29.16 -18.85
N GLY A 23 -11.01 -30.04 -18.42
CA GLY A 23 -11.56 -30.03 -17.04
C GLY A 23 -10.53 -30.27 -15.93
N ARG A 24 -9.38 -30.88 -16.23
CA ARG A 24 -8.23 -31.05 -15.32
C ARG A 24 -7.24 -29.91 -15.37
N GLY A 25 -7.50 -28.88 -16.20
CA GLY A 25 -6.62 -27.73 -16.34
C GLY A 25 -5.63 -27.79 -17.50
N ASP A 26 -5.61 -28.86 -18.30
CA ASP A 26 -4.82 -28.92 -19.53
C ASP A 26 -5.58 -28.26 -20.68
N ILE A 27 -5.51 -26.93 -20.68
CA ILE A 27 -6.17 -26.05 -21.65
C ILE A 27 -5.27 -25.67 -22.82
N ALA A 28 -4.08 -26.25 -22.94
CA ALA A 28 -3.18 -25.97 -24.05
C ALA A 28 -3.90 -26.21 -25.40
N ALA A 29 -3.79 -25.24 -26.30
CA ALA A 29 -4.40 -25.34 -27.62
C ALA A 29 -3.90 -26.61 -28.35
N ARG A 30 -4.82 -27.37 -28.92
CA ARG A 30 -4.54 -28.56 -29.71
C ARG A 30 -5.28 -28.47 -31.05
N GLU A 31 -4.84 -29.26 -32.01
CA GLU A 31 -5.59 -29.38 -33.24
C GLU A 31 -6.94 -30.06 -32.98
N PRO A 32 -8.02 -29.58 -33.61
CA PRO A 32 -9.34 -30.20 -33.51
C PRO A 32 -9.30 -31.66 -33.90
N VAL A 33 -10.07 -32.50 -33.20
CA VAL A 33 -10.25 -33.89 -33.59
C VAL A 33 -10.90 -33.96 -34.94
N VAL A 34 -10.25 -34.60 -35.91
CA VAL A 34 -10.77 -34.79 -37.26
C VAL A 34 -11.88 -35.86 -37.22
N ALA A 35 -13.05 -35.50 -37.67
CA ALA A 35 -14.17 -36.42 -37.80
C ALA A 35 -14.80 -36.27 -39.22
N GLU A 36 -15.30 -37.38 -39.79
CA GLU A 36 -16.02 -37.38 -41.07
C GLU A 36 -17.43 -36.79 -40.97
N ASP A 37 -17.99 -36.86 -39.74
CA ASP A 37 -19.31 -36.32 -39.44
C ASP A 37 -19.22 -34.82 -39.16
N GLU A 38 -19.97 -33.98 -39.82
CA GLU A 38 -20.00 -32.51 -39.69
C GLU A 38 -20.36 -32.08 -38.27
N THR A 39 -21.22 -32.79 -37.56
CA THR A 39 -21.66 -32.47 -36.20
C THR A 39 -20.52 -32.70 -35.21
N LEU A 40 -19.78 -33.81 -35.37
CA LEU A 40 -18.63 -34.12 -34.53
C LEU A 40 -17.47 -33.15 -34.80
N GLN A 41 -17.28 -32.74 -36.07
CA GLN A 41 -16.30 -31.74 -36.42
C GLN A 41 -16.65 -30.37 -35.83
N ALA A 42 -17.90 -29.93 -35.87
CA ALA A 42 -18.38 -28.70 -35.25
C ALA A 42 -18.22 -28.75 -33.74
N LEU A 43 -18.50 -29.88 -33.09
CA LEU A 43 -18.31 -30.09 -31.67
C LEU A 43 -16.83 -29.99 -31.28
N SER A 44 -15.94 -30.61 -32.06
CA SER A 44 -14.49 -30.52 -31.85
C SER A 44 -13.99 -29.09 -31.91
N SER A 45 -14.39 -28.35 -32.94
CA SER A 45 -14.02 -26.95 -33.12
C SER A 45 -14.55 -26.08 -31.97
N SER A 46 -15.77 -26.31 -31.53
CA SER A 46 -16.38 -25.58 -30.41
C SER A 46 -15.62 -25.85 -29.10
N LEU A 47 -15.15 -27.07 -28.87
CA LEU A 47 -14.38 -27.45 -27.69
C LEU A 47 -13.00 -26.76 -27.67
N GLU A 48 -12.32 -26.69 -28.80
CA GLU A 48 -11.03 -25.99 -28.89
C GLU A 48 -11.18 -24.47 -28.77
N HIS A 49 -12.25 -23.88 -29.35
CA HIS A 49 -12.56 -22.48 -29.13
C HIS A 49 -12.82 -22.16 -27.64
N MET A 50 -13.51 -23.05 -26.95
CA MET A 50 -13.74 -22.94 -25.50
C MET A 50 -12.42 -23.00 -24.73
N ALA A 51 -11.53 -23.95 -25.07
CA ALA A 51 -10.22 -24.08 -24.43
C ALA A 51 -9.37 -22.81 -24.65
N GLN A 52 -9.35 -22.28 -25.89
CA GLN A 52 -8.65 -21.04 -26.22
C GLN A 52 -9.21 -19.85 -25.42
N HIS A 53 -10.52 -19.74 -25.34
CA HIS A 53 -11.15 -18.66 -24.58
C HIS A 53 -10.84 -18.75 -23.09
N LEU A 54 -10.88 -19.96 -22.50
CA LEU A 54 -10.46 -20.18 -21.12
C LEU A 54 -9.00 -19.79 -20.88
N GLN A 55 -8.11 -20.17 -21.79
CA GLN A 55 -6.70 -19.82 -21.71
C GLN A 55 -6.49 -18.29 -21.73
N GLN A 56 -7.20 -17.59 -22.64
CA GLN A 56 -7.17 -16.12 -22.69
C GLN A 56 -7.68 -15.49 -21.39
N GLN A 57 -8.79 -15.98 -20.85
CA GLN A 57 -9.35 -15.47 -19.60
C GLN A 57 -8.41 -15.69 -18.42
N MET A 58 -7.75 -16.85 -18.34
CA MET A 58 -6.77 -17.13 -17.29
C MET A 58 -5.55 -16.21 -17.39
N GLU A 59 -5.06 -15.94 -18.59
CA GLU A 59 -3.93 -15.02 -18.78
C GLU A 59 -4.32 -13.56 -18.43
N LEU A 60 -5.50 -13.10 -18.83
CA LEU A 60 -6.01 -11.78 -18.45
C LEU A 60 -6.16 -11.66 -16.93
N ASN A 61 -6.72 -12.66 -16.29
CA ASN A 61 -6.87 -12.66 -14.81
C ASN A 61 -5.51 -12.64 -14.10
N ARG A 62 -4.53 -13.40 -14.61
CA ARG A 62 -3.16 -13.38 -14.09
C ARG A 62 -2.54 -11.98 -14.20
N GLN A 63 -2.67 -11.33 -15.37
CA GLN A 63 -2.14 -9.98 -15.58
C GLN A 63 -2.83 -8.95 -14.67
N GLU A 64 -4.12 -9.09 -14.44
CA GLU A 64 -4.88 -8.22 -13.53
C GLU A 64 -4.41 -8.40 -12.08
N GLN A 65 -4.20 -9.64 -11.63
CA GLN A 65 -3.64 -9.93 -10.30
C GLN A 65 -2.22 -9.38 -10.14
N ASP A 66 -1.37 -9.51 -11.15
CA ASP A 66 -0.02 -8.96 -11.12
C ASP A 66 -0.02 -7.42 -11.04
N LYS A 67 -0.96 -6.76 -11.75
CA LYS A 67 -1.17 -5.31 -11.66
C LYS A 67 -1.65 -4.89 -10.27
N LEU A 68 -2.60 -5.62 -9.69
CA LEU A 68 -3.08 -5.34 -8.34
C LEU A 68 -1.96 -5.45 -7.30
N ARG A 69 -1.16 -6.51 -7.38
CA ARG A 69 0.02 -6.69 -6.50
C ARG A 69 1.04 -5.56 -6.67
N ALA A 70 1.31 -5.14 -7.91
CA ALA A 70 2.21 -4.03 -8.17
C ALA A 70 1.67 -2.70 -7.61
N MET A 71 0.36 -2.46 -7.71
CA MET A 71 -0.30 -1.30 -7.12
C MET A 71 -0.26 -1.34 -5.59
N GLU A 72 -0.51 -2.49 -4.97
CA GLU A 72 -0.40 -2.66 -3.52
C GLU A 72 1.02 -2.38 -3.02
N LEU A 73 2.04 -2.90 -3.72
CA LEU A 73 3.44 -2.62 -3.41
C LEU A 73 3.79 -1.14 -3.59
N ALA A 74 3.29 -0.49 -4.65
CA ALA A 74 3.50 0.93 -4.89
C ALA A 74 2.83 1.79 -3.81
N LEU A 75 1.63 1.42 -3.36
CA LEU A 75 0.94 2.08 -2.24
C LEU A 75 1.73 1.92 -0.93
N LEU A 76 2.21 0.72 -0.63
CA LEU A 76 3.06 0.48 0.54
C LEU A 76 4.36 1.30 0.49
N GLN A 77 5.00 1.38 -0.68
CA GLN A 77 6.19 2.21 -0.88
C GLN A 77 5.91 3.71 -0.79
N SER A 78 4.72 4.17 -1.24
CA SER A 78 4.34 5.58 -1.16
C SER A 78 4.05 6.07 0.26
N GLN A 79 3.70 5.16 1.18
CA GLN A 79 3.51 5.48 2.60
C GLN A 79 4.84 5.81 3.32
N ILE A 80 5.97 5.42 2.72
CA ILE A 80 7.31 5.78 3.22
C ILE A 80 7.88 6.81 2.26
N ASN A 81 8.00 8.06 2.70
CA ASN A 81 8.71 9.09 1.93
C ASN A 81 10.21 8.74 1.88
N PRO A 82 10.76 8.25 0.73
CA PRO A 82 12.16 7.80 0.68
C PRO A 82 13.14 8.93 1.02
N HIS A 83 12.81 10.15 0.62
CA HIS A 83 13.63 11.33 0.90
C HIS A 83 13.66 11.67 2.40
N PHE A 84 12.56 11.47 3.14
CA PHE A 84 12.55 11.59 4.59
C PHE A 84 13.48 10.56 5.24
N LEU A 85 13.43 9.30 4.78
CA LEU A 85 14.27 8.22 5.31
C LEU A 85 15.76 8.52 5.08
N TYR A 86 16.17 8.82 3.84
CA TYR A 86 17.58 9.13 3.52
C TYR A 86 18.09 10.31 4.35
N ASN A 87 17.35 11.40 4.40
CA ASN A 87 17.74 12.57 5.18
C ASN A 87 17.84 12.28 6.69
N THR A 88 17.01 11.38 7.22
CA THR A 88 17.08 10.98 8.63
C THR A 88 18.33 10.16 8.89
N LEU A 89 18.66 9.21 8.00
CA LEU A 89 19.88 8.39 8.11
C LEU A 89 21.15 9.26 8.00
N ASP A 90 21.19 10.19 7.05
CA ASP A 90 22.31 11.13 6.90
C ASP A 90 22.51 11.99 8.17
N THR A 91 21.40 12.41 8.78
CA THR A 91 21.48 13.17 10.04
C THR A 91 22.00 12.31 11.19
N ILE A 92 21.59 11.04 11.28
CA ILE A 92 22.10 10.09 12.27
C ILE A 92 23.61 9.89 12.10
N ILE A 93 24.08 9.67 10.86
CA ILE A 93 25.50 9.54 10.55
C ILE A 93 26.26 10.78 11.03
N TRP A 94 25.78 11.97 10.66
CA TRP A 94 26.40 13.23 11.09
C TRP A 94 26.46 13.39 12.60
N LEU A 95 25.41 12.99 13.34
CA LEU A 95 25.37 13.03 14.81
C LEU A 95 26.45 12.11 15.40
N VAL A 96 26.62 10.91 14.86
CA VAL A 96 27.64 9.94 15.30
C VAL A 96 29.05 10.49 15.00
N GLU A 97 29.29 10.99 13.79
CA GLU A 97 30.60 11.56 13.37
C GLU A 97 31.00 12.79 14.22
N THR A 98 30.01 13.55 14.70
CA THR A 98 30.22 14.71 15.56
C THR A 98 30.21 14.38 17.05
N GLY A 99 30.17 13.10 17.43
CA GLY A 99 30.23 12.65 18.84
C GLY A 99 28.94 12.86 19.64
N LYS A 100 27.81 13.19 18.98
CA LYS A 100 26.50 13.43 19.61
C LYS A 100 25.70 12.12 19.71
N ASN A 101 26.28 11.11 20.32
CA ASN A 101 25.76 9.75 20.33
C ASN A 101 24.39 9.64 21.02
N GLU A 102 24.13 10.39 22.10
CA GLU A 102 22.83 10.39 22.78
C GLU A 102 21.72 10.86 21.82
N GLN A 103 21.94 11.96 21.09
CA GLN A 103 20.97 12.45 20.10
C GLN A 103 20.79 11.48 18.92
N ALA A 104 21.84 10.77 18.52
CA ALA A 104 21.74 9.74 17.51
C ALA A 104 20.85 8.57 17.97
N VAL A 105 20.98 8.13 19.23
CA VAL A 105 20.13 7.09 19.81
C VAL A 105 18.67 7.55 19.92
N GLU A 106 18.43 8.78 20.38
CA GLU A 106 17.08 9.36 20.42
C GLU A 106 16.45 9.39 19.02
N MET A 107 17.21 9.81 18.00
CA MET A 107 16.73 9.87 16.61
C MET A 107 16.42 8.49 16.04
N VAL A 108 17.24 7.47 16.30
CA VAL A 108 16.96 6.07 15.92
C VAL A 108 15.71 5.56 16.61
N THR A 109 15.50 5.92 17.87
CA THR A 109 14.31 5.53 18.63
C THR A 109 13.05 6.16 18.04
N SER A 110 13.09 7.46 17.74
CA SER A 110 11.97 8.18 17.10
C SER A 110 11.68 7.63 15.70
N LEU A 111 12.71 7.28 14.91
CA LEU A 111 12.56 6.63 13.61
C LEU A 111 11.90 5.25 13.72
N SER A 112 12.29 4.45 14.71
CA SER A 112 11.68 3.15 14.99
C SER A 112 10.19 3.28 15.37
N ASN A 113 9.85 4.25 16.23
CA ASN A 113 8.47 4.52 16.64
C ASN A 113 7.63 5.01 15.45
N PHE A 114 8.17 5.92 14.62
CA PHE A 114 7.54 6.42 13.41
C PHE A 114 7.17 5.26 12.46
N PHE A 115 8.10 4.35 12.18
CA PHE A 115 7.80 3.20 11.32
C PHE A 115 6.82 2.22 11.95
N ARG A 116 6.95 1.96 13.25
CA ARG A 116 6.03 1.06 13.96
C ARG A 116 4.59 1.57 13.92
N SER A 117 4.38 2.87 14.12
CA SER A 117 3.06 3.51 14.02
C SER A 117 2.55 3.56 12.58
N SER A 118 3.40 3.86 11.59
CA SER A 118 3.03 3.88 10.17
C SER A 118 2.55 2.52 9.67
N LEU A 119 3.20 1.43 10.08
CA LEU A 119 2.87 0.08 9.64
C LEU A 119 1.59 -0.46 10.30
N SER A 120 1.19 0.03 11.49
CA SER A 120 -0.08 -0.22 12.23
C SER A 120 -0.74 -1.59 11.99
N GLN A 121 0.05 -2.63 11.65
CA GLN A 121 -0.41 -3.99 11.31
C GLN A 121 -1.53 -4.03 10.24
N GLY A 122 -1.54 -3.07 9.29
CA GLY A 122 -2.54 -3.01 8.22
C GLY A 122 -3.91 -2.43 8.62
N ARG A 123 -4.04 -1.84 9.83
CA ARG A 123 -5.28 -1.17 10.24
C ARG A 123 -5.38 0.20 9.60
N ASP A 124 -6.55 0.53 9.04
CA ASP A 124 -6.84 1.84 8.45
C ASP A 124 -7.39 2.84 9.47
N ILE A 125 -7.95 2.34 10.57
CA ILE A 125 -8.48 3.13 11.68
C ILE A 125 -7.64 2.84 12.91
N ILE A 126 -7.17 3.92 13.55
CA ILE A 126 -6.30 3.87 14.74
C ILE A 126 -6.83 4.82 15.81
N THR A 127 -6.26 4.76 17.01
CA THR A 127 -6.61 5.68 18.08
C THR A 127 -5.89 7.03 17.91
N LEU A 128 -6.46 8.11 18.45
CA LEU A 128 -5.81 9.43 18.50
C LEU A 128 -4.47 9.38 19.24
N GLY A 129 -4.34 8.51 20.26
CA GLY A 129 -3.08 8.30 20.95
C GLY A 129 -2.00 7.66 20.06
N GLU A 130 -2.37 6.72 19.18
CA GLU A 130 -1.44 6.14 18.20
C GLU A 130 -1.01 7.19 17.15
N GLU A 131 -1.95 8.02 16.69
CA GLU A 131 -1.65 9.12 15.75
C GLU A 131 -0.81 10.21 16.41
N GLU A 132 -1.03 10.53 17.72
CA GLU A 132 -0.18 11.42 18.50
C GLU A 132 1.27 10.94 18.54
N ILE A 133 1.48 9.64 18.83
CA ILE A 133 2.82 9.03 18.87
C ILE A 133 3.49 9.13 17.50
N HIS A 134 2.73 8.88 16.42
CA HIS A 134 3.24 8.96 15.06
C HIS A 134 3.72 10.37 14.70
N VAL A 135 2.87 11.38 14.91
CA VAL A 135 3.20 12.78 14.62
C VAL A 135 4.33 13.30 15.52
N ARG A 136 4.33 12.91 16.79
CA ARG A 136 5.41 13.26 17.72
C ARG A 136 6.75 12.73 17.23
N SER A 137 6.83 11.45 16.89
CA SER A 137 8.05 10.83 16.35
C SER A 137 8.53 11.51 15.06
N TYR A 138 7.61 11.88 14.19
CA TYR A 138 7.93 12.67 12.98
C TYR A 138 8.54 14.03 13.33
N LEU A 139 7.88 14.78 14.24
CA LEU A 139 8.33 16.12 14.64
C LEU A 139 9.65 16.09 15.41
N GLU A 140 9.90 15.08 16.24
CA GLU A 140 11.18 14.87 16.92
C GLU A 140 12.32 14.74 15.91
N ILE A 141 12.14 13.90 14.88
CA ILE A 141 13.12 13.72 13.80
C ILE A 141 13.34 15.05 13.07
N GLN A 142 12.27 15.75 12.71
CA GLN A 142 12.36 17.01 11.99
C GLN A 142 12.98 18.13 12.84
N GLN A 143 12.74 18.14 14.14
CA GLN A 143 13.33 19.13 15.06
C GLN A 143 14.86 19.00 15.17
N VAL A 144 15.40 17.78 15.18
CA VAL A 144 16.86 17.59 15.14
C VAL A 144 17.47 18.19 13.87
N ARG A 145 16.78 18.03 12.75
CA ARG A 145 17.22 18.52 11.43
C ARG A 145 17.04 20.02 11.28
N TYR A 146 15.96 20.57 11.81
CA TYR A 146 15.56 21.98 11.69
C TYR A 146 15.58 22.72 13.03
N ARG A 147 16.51 22.34 13.92
CA ARG A 147 16.59 22.81 15.32
C ARG A 147 16.58 24.33 15.47
N ASP A 148 17.12 25.05 14.48
CA ASP A 148 17.23 26.51 14.52
C ASP A 148 15.96 27.23 14.03
N ILE A 149 15.05 26.49 13.39
CA ILE A 149 13.82 27.07 12.82
C ILE A 149 12.53 26.39 13.28
N LEU A 150 12.58 25.19 13.90
CA LEU A 150 11.39 24.43 14.27
C LEU A 150 11.32 24.23 15.80
N ARG A 151 10.20 24.65 16.37
CA ARG A 151 9.64 24.16 17.63
C ARG A 151 8.30 23.53 17.40
N TYR A 152 7.87 22.65 18.29
CA TYR A 152 6.53 22.09 18.25
C TYR A 152 5.99 21.83 19.65
N GLU A 153 4.68 21.84 19.76
CA GLU A 153 3.92 21.47 20.94
C GLU A 153 2.77 20.55 20.54
N ILE A 154 2.49 19.54 21.35
CA ILE A 154 1.39 18.60 21.11
C ILE A 154 0.60 18.47 22.41
N HIS A 155 -0.65 18.90 22.38
CA HIS A 155 -1.58 18.88 23.49
C HIS A 155 -2.79 18.02 23.13
N VAL A 156 -2.82 16.79 23.66
CA VAL A 156 -3.94 15.86 23.50
C VAL A 156 -4.50 15.56 24.89
N GLN A 157 -5.77 15.90 25.11
CA GLN A 157 -6.43 15.55 26.37
C GLN A 157 -6.41 14.03 26.57
N PRO A 158 -6.01 13.52 27.77
CA PRO A 158 -5.84 12.08 27.99
C PRO A 158 -7.09 11.25 27.67
N GLU A 159 -8.28 11.82 27.92
CA GLU A 159 -9.58 11.20 27.70
C GLU A 159 -9.87 10.97 26.21
N LEU A 160 -9.27 11.78 25.33
CA LEU A 160 -9.47 11.73 23.88
C LEU A 160 -8.56 10.74 23.18
N ARG A 161 -7.51 10.22 23.83
CA ARG A 161 -6.54 9.31 23.23
C ARG A 161 -7.17 8.02 22.73
N GLY A 162 -8.31 7.60 23.28
CA GLY A 162 -9.06 6.44 22.83
C GLY A 162 -9.97 6.68 21.61
N CYS A 163 -10.15 7.91 21.17
CA CYS A 163 -10.99 8.24 20.02
C CYS A 163 -10.37 7.68 18.74
N MET A 164 -11.22 7.12 17.87
CA MET A 164 -10.82 6.47 16.63
C MET A 164 -10.84 7.45 15.46
N LEU A 165 -9.80 7.40 14.61
CA LEU A 165 -9.71 8.21 13.38
C LEU A 165 -8.95 7.43 12.30
N PRO A 166 -9.09 7.82 11.01
CA PRO A 166 -8.25 7.26 9.94
C PRO A 166 -6.77 7.53 10.22
N LYS A 167 -5.92 6.53 10.02
CA LYS A 167 -4.47 6.70 10.17
C LYS A 167 -3.93 7.76 9.22
N LEU A 168 -2.81 8.40 9.61
CA LEU A 168 -2.13 9.44 8.83
C LEU A 168 -3.04 10.66 8.54
N THR A 169 -4.00 10.95 9.43
CA THR A 169 -4.86 12.13 9.32
C THR A 169 -4.09 13.41 9.65
N LEU A 170 -3.26 13.38 10.69
CA LEU A 170 -2.53 14.57 11.17
C LEU A 170 -1.21 14.78 10.43
N GLN A 171 -0.54 13.72 9.98
CA GLN A 171 0.76 13.82 9.35
C GLN A 171 0.78 14.77 8.14
N PRO A 172 -0.14 14.71 7.15
CA PRO A 172 -0.14 15.65 6.02
C PRO A 172 -0.31 17.10 6.46
N LEU A 173 -1.08 17.35 7.52
CA LEU A 173 -1.29 18.70 8.05
C LEU A 173 -0.02 19.25 8.69
N VAL A 174 0.68 18.42 9.47
CA VAL A 174 1.94 18.77 10.10
C VAL A 174 3.06 18.94 9.06
N GLU A 175 3.10 18.09 8.04
CA GLU A 175 4.02 18.23 6.91
C GLU A 175 3.78 19.56 6.17
N ASN A 176 2.53 19.89 5.90
CA ASN A 176 2.16 21.14 5.26
C ASN A 176 2.59 22.36 6.11
N ALA A 177 2.32 22.34 7.42
CA ALA A 177 2.75 23.36 8.36
C ALA A 177 4.29 23.53 8.36
N LEU A 178 5.04 22.42 8.33
CA LEU A 178 6.50 22.46 8.31
C LEU A 178 7.03 23.02 6.98
N TYR A 179 6.60 22.42 5.86
CA TYR A 179 7.21 22.74 4.56
C TYR A 179 6.74 24.05 3.96
N HIS A 180 5.48 24.41 4.15
CA HIS A 180 4.89 25.63 3.58
C HIS A 180 4.73 26.76 4.60
N GLY A 181 4.67 26.44 5.91
CA GLY A 181 4.65 27.44 6.98
C GLY A 181 6.07 27.77 7.45
N ILE A 182 6.65 26.88 8.25
CA ILE A 182 7.88 27.14 9.01
C ILE A 182 9.11 27.34 8.12
N LYS A 183 9.34 26.50 7.11
CA LYS A 183 10.54 26.58 6.26
C LYS A 183 10.60 27.82 5.38
N LEU A 184 9.49 28.44 5.07
CA LEU A 184 9.42 29.66 4.28
C LEU A 184 9.58 30.93 5.14
N ARG A 185 9.46 30.80 6.45
CA ARG A 185 9.65 31.90 7.40
C ARG A 185 11.13 32.13 7.71
N ARG A 186 11.50 33.38 8.03
CA ARG A 186 12.80 33.71 8.62
C ARG A 186 12.72 33.57 10.14
N GLY A 187 13.63 32.76 10.72
CA GLY A 187 13.74 32.55 12.19
C GLY A 187 12.93 31.38 12.69
N LEU A 188 12.86 31.28 14.00
CA LEU A 188 12.21 30.20 14.73
C LEU A 188 10.68 30.28 14.60
N GLY A 189 10.06 29.16 14.20
CA GLY A 189 8.62 29.00 14.15
C GLY A 189 8.14 27.82 14.96
N CYS A 190 6.84 27.79 15.26
CA CYS A 190 6.23 26.77 16.09
C CYS A 190 5.06 26.09 15.38
N ILE A 191 4.98 24.77 15.49
CA ILE A 191 3.82 23.97 15.10
C ILE A 191 3.11 23.53 16.37
N LEU A 192 1.83 23.87 16.50
CA LEU A 192 0.97 23.45 17.59
C LEU A 192 -0.07 22.44 17.08
N VAL A 193 -0.07 21.26 17.68
CA VAL A 193 -1.13 20.25 17.50
C VAL A 193 -1.93 20.20 18.79
N ASP A 194 -3.23 20.48 18.69
CA ASP A 194 -4.14 20.51 19.83
C ASP A 194 -5.36 19.64 19.56
N ALA A 195 -5.75 18.82 20.52
CA ALA A 195 -6.96 18.01 20.47
C ALA A 195 -7.75 18.19 21.76
N ALA A 196 -8.94 18.77 21.60
CA ALA A 196 -9.86 19.09 22.70
C ALA A 196 -11.28 18.62 22.40
N GLN A 197 -12.03 18.29 23.44
CA GLN A 197 -13.45 18.01 23.32
C GLN A 197 -14.22 19.34 23.15
N GLU A 198 -15.13 19.34 22.18
CA GLU A 198 -16.04 20.45 21.93
C GLU A 198 -17.44 19.87 21.74
N ASP A 199 -18.27 20.05 22.75
CA ASP A 199 -19.59 19.42 22.86
C ASP A 199 -19.50 17.89 22.68
N ASP A 200 -20.22 17.34 21.68
CA ASP A 200 -20.24 15.92 21.34
C ASP A 200 -19.15 15.53 20.29
N ARG A 201 -18.22 16.43 20.00
CA ARG A 201 -17.19 16.25 18.98
C ARG A 201 -15.79 16.41 19.55
N VAL A 202 -14.82 15.83 18.87
CA VAL A 202 -13.41 16.09 19.09
C VAL A 202 -12.93 17.05 18.02
N ARG A 203 -12.45 18.22 18.45
CA ARG A 203 -11.76 19.16 17.56
C ARG A 203 -10.28 18.88 17.62
N ILE A 204 -9.67 18.60 16.47
CA ILE A 204 -8.23 18.49 16.32
C ILE A 204 -7.75 19.64 15.45
N THR A 205 -6.75 20.37 15.91
CA THR A 205 -6.23 21.56 15.24
C THR A 205 -4.74 21.44 15.05
N VAL A 206 -4.25 21.73 13.85
CA VAL A 206 -2.84 21.92 13.55
C VAL A 206 -2.68 23.40 13.17
N ARG A 207 -1.85 24.12 13.90
CA ARG A 207 -1.55 25.54 13.67
C ARG A 207 -0.04 25.71 13.53
N ASP A 208 0.36 26.60 12.66
CA ASP A 208 1.72 27.08 12.56
C ASP A 208 1.73 28.63 12.60
N ASP A 209 2.85 29.17 13.04
CA ASP A 209 3.12 30.61 13.01
C ASP A 209 4.03 31.00 11.85
N GLY A 210 3.99 30.22 10.78
CA GLY A 210 4.81 30.35 9.57
C GLY A 210 4.49 31.55 8.71
N ALA A 211 4.86 31.48 7.43
CA ALA A 211 4.69 32.60 6.48
C ALA A 211 3.23 32.85 6.07
N GLY A 212 2.32 31.91 6.38
CA GLY A 212 0.95 31.92 5.90
C GLY A 212 0.81 31.45 4.44
N MET A 213 -0.41 31.14 4.03
CA MET A 213 -0.76 30.84 2.63
C MET A 213 -1.21 32.09 1.91
#